data_33c3df7c6cd80d64f297cf0e922ced57
#
_entry.id   33c3df7c6cd80d64f297cf0e922ced57
#
_cell.length_a   1.000
_cell.length_b   1.000
_cell.length_c   1.000
_cell.angle_alpha   90.00
_cell.angle_beta   90.00
_cell.angle_gamma   90.00
#
_symmetry.space_group_name_H-M   'P 1'
#
loop_
_entity.id
_entity.type
_entity.pdbx_description
1 polymer ?
#
loop_
_entity_poly.entity_id
_entity_poly.type
_entity_poly.pdbx_seq_one_letter_code
_entity_poly.pdbx_strand_id
1 'polypeptide(L)'
;MKSKILGMALFAITLAVVAYYPHLQAKTIVPDATPNIAIDTGQTPKIDVVFVLDTTGSMGGLIKTAKEKIWAIASTMASAQPTPELRIGLVAYRDRGDAYVTRVVDLSDDLDSVYATLMDFQADGGGWPAVA
;
A
#
# COMPACT_ATOMS: atom_id res chain seq x y z
N MET A 1 27.32 -31.92 -42.65
CA MET A 1 27.68 -30.48 -42.83
C MET A 1 26.47 -29.54 -42.61
N LYS A 2 25.26 -29.92 -43.07
CA LYS A 2 24.02 -29.06 -42.93
C LYS A 2 23.61 -28.75 -41.50
N SER A 3 23.78 -29.68 -40.54
CA SER A 3 23.42 -29.45 -39.14
C SER A 3 24.30 -28.45 -38.40
N LYS A 4 25.60 -28.36 -38.74
CA LYS A 4 26.54 -27.40 -38.16
C LYS A 4 26.25 -25.97 -38.62
N ILE A 5 25.84 -25.84 -39.88
CA ILE A 5 25.48 -24.54 -40.48
C ILE A 5 24.18 -24.03 -39.85
N LEU A 6 23.20 -24.92 -39.58
CA LEU A 6 21.96 -24.56 -38.92
C LEU A 6 22.20 -24.10 -37.49
N GLY A 7 23.08 -24.77 -36.74
CA GLY A 7 23.43 -24.37 -35.37
C GLY A 7 24.15 -23.02 -35.31
N MET A 8 25.09 -22.76 -36.23
CA MET A 8 25.75 -21.45 -36.33
C MET A 8 24.78 -20.32 -36.69
N ALA A 9 23.84 -20.57 -37.58
CA ALA A 9 22.83 -19.58 -37.97
C ALA A 9 21.91 -19.24 -36.79
N LEU A 10 21.44 -20.23 -36.02
CA LEU A 10 20.65 -20.02 -34.80
C LEU A 10 21.42 -19.23 -33.74
N PHE A 11 22.68 -19.54 -33.52
CA PHE A 11 23.53 -18.83 -32.57
C PHE A 11 23.80 -17.37 -32.98
N ALA A 12 23.97 -17.10 -34.26
CA ALA A 12 24.13 -15.75 -34.78
C ALA A 12 22.85 -14.91 -34.62
N ILE A 13 21.68 -15.52 -34.83
CA ILE A 13 20.38 -14.86 -34.64
C ILE A 13 20.16 -14.52 -33.16
N THR A 14 20.46 -15.44 -32.23
CA THR A 14 20.34 -15.14 -30.79
C THR A 14 21.28 -14.06 -30.33
N LEU A 15 22.52 -14.03 -30.81
CA LEU A 15 23.47 -12.94 -30.54
C LEU A 15 22.99 -11.60 -31.08
N ALA A 16 22.45 -11.58 -32.29
CA ALA A 16 21.90 -10.36 -32.86
C ALA A 16 20.69 -9.84 -32.06
N VAL A 17 19.79 -10.72 -31.59
CA VAL A 17 18.65 -10.35 -30.76
C VAL A 17 19.12 -9.78 -29.41
N VAL A 18 20.09 -10.42 -28.74
CA VAL A 18 20.63 -9.94 -27.47
C VAL A 18 21.35 -8.61 -27.63
N ALA A 19 22.10 -8.41 -28.72
CA ALA A 19 22.77 -7.13 -28.99
C ALA A 19 21.78 -6.00 -29.35
N TYR A 20 20.64 -6.33 -29.97
CA TYR A 20 19.64 -5.36 -30.36
C TYR A 20 18.62 -5.04 -29.24
N TYR A 21 18.54 -5.92 -28.23
CA TYR A 21 17.59 -5.77 -27.11
C TYR A 21 17.69 -4.43 -26.37
N PRO A 22 18.91 -3.86 -26.13
CA PRO A 22 19.02 -2.54 -25.49
C PRO A 22 18.42 -1.40 -26.34
N HIS A 23 18.41 -1.56 -27.66
CA HIS A 23 17.84 -0.56 -28.57
C HIS A 23 16.32 -0.65 -28.70
N LEU A 24 15.73 -1.81 -28.30
CA LEU A 24 14.28 -2.02 -28.26
C LEU A 24 13.67 -1.66 -26.90
N GLN A 25 14.49 -1.36 -25.88
CA GLN A 25 13.96 -0.76 -24.68
C GLN A 25 13.40 0.60 -25.09
N ALA A 26 12.08 0.60 -25.21
CA ALA A 26 11.33 1.81 -25.46
C ALA A 26 11.87 2.87 -24.51
N LYS A 27 12.34 3.98 -25.10
CA LYS A 27 12.61 5.20 -24.38
C LYS A 27 11.41 5.45 -23.50
N THR A 28 11.54 5.08 -22.23
CA THR A 28 10.54 5.44 -21.22
C THR A 28 10.46 6.95 -21.35
N ILE A 29 9.40 7.40 -22.00
CA ILE A 29 8.99 8.78 -21.90
C ILE A 29 8.56 8.90 -20.44
N VAL A 30 9.52 9.17 -19.58
CA VAL A 30 9.23 9.78 -18.31
C VAL A 30 8.60 11.11 -18.74
N PRO A 31 7.31 11.33 -18.51
CA PRO A 31 6.77 12.66 -18.71
C PRO A 31 7.63 13.55 -17.80
N ASP A 32 8.36 14.48 -18.40
CA ASP A 32 9.03 15.56 -17.68
C ASP A 32 7.94 16.57 -17.21
N ALA A 33 6.89 16.01 -16.66
CA ALA A 33 5.94 16.65 -15.81
C ALA A 33 6.42 16.33 -14.38
N THR A 34 7.54 16.93 -13.98
CA THR A 34 7.57 17.41 -12.61
C THR A 34 6.38 18.37 -12.56
N PRO A 35 5.27 18.00 -11.88
CA PRO A 35 4.31 19.03 -11.54
C PRO A 35 5.16 20.05 -10.79
N ASN A 36 5.37 21.21 -11.37
CA ASN A 36 5.85 22.36 -10.64
C ASN A 36 4.67 22.73 -9.71
N ILE A 37 4.51 21.90 -8.68
CA ILE A 37 3.71 22.25 -7.52
C ILE A 37 4.53 23.39 -6.95
N ALA A 38 4.18 24.61 -7.33
CA ALA A 38 4.56 25.79 -6.60
C ALA A 38 4.04 25.52 -5.18
N ILE A 39 4.88 24.92 -4.34
CA ILE A 39 4.64 24.82 -2.93
C ILE A 39 4.62 26.28 -2.50
N ASP A 40 3.40 26.79 -2.29
CA ASP A 40 3.22 28.06 -1.61
C ASP A 40 3.90 27.87 -0.25
N THR A 41 5.14 28.39 -0.16
CA THR A 41 6.06 28.15 0.96
C THR A 41 5.57 28.78 2.27
N GLY A 42 4.32 29.23 2.32
CA GLY A 42 3.67 29.81 3.49
C GLY A 42 2.63 28.91 4.17
N GLN A 43 2.22 27.79 3.55
CA GLN A 43 1.19 26.92 4.12
C GLN A 43 1.80 25.59 4.60
N THR A 44 1.47 25.22 5.83
CA THR A 44 1.79 23.87 6.35
C THR A 44 1.07 22.82 5.51
N PRO A 45 1.79 21.80 4.97
CA PRO A 45 1.15 20.72 4.24
C PRO A 45 0.08 20.01 5.09
N LYS A 46 -1.11 19.77 4.52
CA LYS A 46 -2.20 19.07 5.21
C LYS A 46 -2.36 17.70 4.60
N ILE A 47 -2.41 16.68 5.45
CA ILE A 47 -2.54 15.28 5.05
C ILE A 47 -3.68 14.64 5.85
N ASP A 48 -4.73 14.20 5.16
CA ASP A 48 -5.79 13.39 5.72
C ASP A 48 -5.65 11.95 5.21
N VAL A 49 -5.56 11.00 6.15
CA VAL A 49 -5.37 9.59 5.81
C VAL A 49 -6.42 8.75 6.53
N VAL A 50 -7.06 7.85 5.80
CA VAL A 50 -7.96 6.86 6.38
C VAL A 50 -7.39 5.47 6.12
N PHE A 51 -7.13 4.72 7.17
CA PHE A 51 -6.76 3.32 7.08
C PHE A 51 -8.00 2.43 7.20
N VAL A 52 -8.12 1.49 6.28
CA VAL A 52 -9.19 0.47 6.31
C VAL A 52 -8.59 -0.85 6.74
N LEU A 53 -9.14 -1.43 7.82
CA LEU A 53 -8.61 -2.62 8.46
C LEU A 53 -9.65 -3.74 8.48
N ASP A 54 -9.29 -4.86 7.89
CA ASP A 54 -10.04 -6.10 8.04
C ASP A 54 -9.82 -6.66 9.45
N THR A 55 -10.92 -6.81 10.19
CA THR A 55 -10.92 -7.36 11.56
C THR A 55 -11.78 -8.62 11.66
N THR A 56 -12.01 -9.32 10.54
CA THR A 56 -12.65 -10.64 10.54
C THR A 56 -11.79 -11.68 11.28
N GLY A 57 -12.42 -12.76 11.75
CA GLY A 57 -11.73 -13.81 12.51
C GLY A 57 -10.55 -14.46 11.76
N SER A 58 -10.63 -14.53 10.43
CA SER A 58 -9.54 -15.02 9.58
C SER A 58 -8.24 -14.20 9.69
N MET A 59 -8.34 -12.94 10.12
CA MET A 59 -7.18 -12.06 10.33
C MET A 59 -6.45 -12.31 11.65
N GLY A 60 -6.85 -13.27 12.48
CA GLY A 60 -6.29 -13.50 13.83
C GLY A 60 -4.76 -13.61 13.87
N GLY A 61 -4.13 -14.22 12.86
CA GLY A 61 -2.68 -14.31 12.76
C GLY A 61 -2.00 -13.06 12.15
N LEU A 62 -2.75 -12.17 11.52
CA LEU A 62 -2.22 -11.05 10.73
C LEU A 62 -2.53 -9.68 11.34
N ILE A 63 -3.56 -9.58 12.17
CA ILE A 63 -4.06 -8.30 12.71
C ILE A 63 -2.98 -7.50 13.44
N LYS A 64 -2.12 -8.19 14.22
CA LYS A 64 -1.01 -7.53 14.91
C LYS A 64 -0.05 -6.85 13.94
N THR A 65 0.39 -7.59 12.93
CA THR A 65 1.31 -7.07 11.91
C THR A 65 0.67 -5.93 11.10
N ALA A 66 -0.62 -6.04 10.78
CA ALA A 66 -1.36 -4.97 10.09
C ALA A 66 -1.36 -3.67 10.92
N LYS A 67 -1.66 -3.75 12.21
CA LYS A 67 -1.64 -2.59 13.13
C LYS A 67 -0.25 -1.96 13.24
N GLU A 68 0.80 -2.78 13.36
CA GLU A 68 2.19 -2.32 13.41
C GLU A 68 2.58 -1.60 12.11
N LYS A 69 2.17 -2.10 10.96
CA LYS A 69 2.44 -1.46 9.66
C LYS A 69 1.69 -0.14 9.49
N ILE A 70 0.42 -0.09 9.86
CA ILE A 70 -0.38 1.14 9.85
C ILE A 70 0.31 2.21 10.70
N TRP A 71 0.71 1.85 11.92
CA TRP A 71 1.38 2.78 12.81
C TRP A 71 2.74 3.25 12.30
N ALA A 72 3.53 2.35 11.71
CA ALA A 72 4.81 2.72 11.10
C ALA A 72 4.64 3.74 9.96
N ILE A 73 3.60 3.57 9.12
CA ILE A 73 3.28 4.52 8.05
C ILE A 73 2.86 5.87 8.65
N ALA A 74 1.95 5.87 9.63
CA ALA A 74 1.49 7.07 10.31
C ALA A 74 2.65 7.86 10.94
N SER A 75 3.53 7.17 11.66
CA SER A 75 4.72 7.76 12.29
C SER A 75 5.70 8.35 11.26
N THR A 76 5.87 7.66 10.12
CA THR A 76 6.72 8.16 9.04
C THR A 76 6.16 9.45 8.45
N MET A 77 4.85 9.52 8.23
CA MET A 77 4.20 10.73 7.73
C MET A 77 4.28 11.89 8.73
N ALA A 78 4.06 11.61 10.02
CA ALA A 78 4.16 12.63 11.07
C ALA A 78 5.58 13.21 11.20
N SER A 79 6.60 12.43 10.85
CA SER A 79 8.01 12.81 10.90
C SER A 79 8.53 13.47 9.61
N ALA A 80 7.69 13.64 8.60
CA ALA A 80 8.09 14.23 7.32
C ALA A 80 8.52 15.70 7.47
N GLN A 81 9.37 16.15 6.54
CA GLN A 81 9.82 17.55 6.49
C GLN A 81 9.45 18.17 5.14
N PRO A 82 8.78 19.33 5.12
CA PRO A 82 8.27 20.09 6.28
C PRO A 82 7.18 19.30 7.04
N THR A 83 7.11 19.51 8.36
CA THR A 83 6.16 18.79 9.22
C THR A 83 4.72 19.08 8.79
N PRO A 84 3.95 18.07 8.38
CA PRO A 84 2.58 18.27 7.93
C PRO A 84 1.60 18.39 9.10
N GLU A 85 0.47 19.03 8.84
CA GLU A 85 -0.73 18.88 9.67
C GLU A 85 -1.40 17.55 9.27
N LEU A 86 -1.18 16.51 10.07
CA LEU A 86 -1.62 15.15 9.78
C LEU A 86 -2.88 14.82 10.57
N ARG A 87 -3.93 14.33 9.90
CA ARG A 87 -5.11 13.74 10.54
C ARG A 87 -5.28 12.30 10.07
N ILE A 88 -5.60 11.41 11.01
CA ILE A 88 -5.77 9.99 10.73
C ILE A 88 -7.15 9.54 11.18
N GLY A 89 -7.84 8.84 10.29
CA GLY A 89 -9.06 8.11 10.58
C GLY A 89 -8.86 6.60 10.39
N LEU A 90 -9.73 5.81 11.02
CA LEU A 90 -9.71 4.36 10.90
C LEU A 90 -11.10 3.84 10.51
N VAL A 91 -11.13 2.82 9.67
CA VAL A 91 -12.35 2.07 9.36
C VAL A 91 -12.04 0.59 9.56
N ALA A 92 -12.61 -0.01 10.58
CA ALA A 92 -12.56 -1.46 10.75
C ALA A 92 -13.82 -2.10 10.17
N TYR A 93 -13.70 -3.25 9.52
CA TYR A 93 -14.86 -3.98 9.00
C TYR A 93 -14.81 -5.46 9.38
N ARG A 94 -15.99 -6.08 9.42
CA ARG A 94 -16.23 -7.50 9.69
C ARG A 94 -17.33 -8.05 8.78
N ASP A 95 -17.60 -9.33 8.92
CA ASP A 95 -18.68 -10.00 8.21
C ASP A 95 -20.07 -9.55 8.71
N ARG A 96 -21.06 -9.78 7.84
CA ARG A 96 -22.47 -9.57 8.24
C ARG A 96 -22.84 -10.59 9.32
N GLY A 97 -23.44 -10.09 10.41
CA GLY A 97 -23.83 -10.92 11.56
C GLY A 97 -22.83 -10.87 12.72
N ASP A 98 -21.65 -10.30 12.53
CA ASP A 98 -20.70 -10.03 13.62
C ASP A 98 -21.17 -8.87 14.51
N ALA A 99 -20.41 -8.59 15.56
CA ALA A 99 -20.71 -7.51 16.53
C ALA A 99 -20.84 -6.13 15.85
N TYR A 100 -20.20 -5.95 14.70
CA TYR A 100 -20.36 -4.81 13.80
C TYR A 100 -19.98 -5.20 12.38
N VAL A 101 -20.56 -4.54 11.39
CA VAL A 101 -20.13 -4.64 9.98
C VAL A 101 -19.04 -3.64 9.70
N THR A 102 -19.18 -2.42 10.22
CA THR A 102 -18.24 -1.33 10.04
C THR A 102 -18.14 -0.52 11.33
N ARG A 103 -16.93 -0.21 11.76
CA ARG A 103 -16.65 0.70 12.87
C ARG A 103 -15.75 1.82 12.34
N VAL A 104 -16.22 3.05 12.44
CA VAL A 104 -15.52 4.25 11.94
C VAL A 104 -14.93 5.02 13.12
N VAL A 105 -13.71 5.46 12.97
CA VAL A 105 -13.03 6.43 13.82
C VAL A 105 -12.74 7.65 12.95
N ASP A 106 -13.32 8.78 13.31
CA ASP A 106 -13.19 10.01 12.53
C ASP A 106 -11.74 10.49 12.44
N LEU A 107 -11.49 11.38 11.46
CA LEU A 107 -10.20 12.01 11.30
C LEU A 107 -9.82 12.82 12.55
N SER A 108 -8.67 12.52 13.12
CA SER A 108 -8.12 13.18 14.31
C SER A 108 -6.64 13.51 14.12
N ASP A 109 -6.22 14.64 14.66
CA ASP A 109 -4.82 15.05 14.80
C ASP A 109 -4.20 14.53 16.11
N ASP A 110 -5.03 14.02 17.03
CA ASP A 110 -4.56 13.31 18.23
C ASP A 110 -4.12 11.88 17.89
N LEU A 111 -2.86 11.77 17.48
CA LEU A 111 -2.27 10.49 17.08
C LEU A 111 -2.20 9.47 18.21
N ASP A 112 -2.11 9.90 19.46
CA ASP A 112 -2.06 8.98 20.61
C ASP A 112 -3.42 8.32 20.82
N SER A 113 -4.52 9.05 20.68
CA SER A 113 -5.88 8.52 20.74
C SER A 113 -6.15 7.56 19.59
N VAL A 114 -5.70 7.92 18.36
CA VAL A 114 -5.82 7.05 17.18
C VAL A 114 -5.02 5.76 17.38
N TYR A 115 -3.79 5.86 17.91
CA TYR A 115 -2.95 4.70 18.23
C TYR A 115 -3.63 3.76 19.23
N ALA A 116 -4.13 4.31 20.33
CA ALA A 116 -4.82 3.52 21.35
C ALA A 116 -6.01 2.76 20.75
N THR A 117 -6.82 3.44 19.93
CA THR A 117 -7.97 2.83 19.24
C THR A 117 -7.55 1.78 18.22
N LEU A 118 -6.48 2.03 17.45
CA LEU A 118 -5.93 1.07 16.50
C LEU A 118 -5.46 -0.21 17.21
N MET A 119 -4.79 -0.06 18.35
CA MET A 119 -4.28 -1.20 19.13
C MET A 119 -5.41 -2.00 19.80
N ASP A 120 -6.56 -1.38 20.08
CA ASP A 120 -7.73 -2.05 20.64
C ASP A 120 -8.46 -2.96 19.63
N PHE A 121 -8.32 -2.74 18.33
CA PHE A 121 -8.94 -3.61 17.34
C PHE A 121 -8.41 -5.04 17.44
N GLN A 122 -9.33 -6.00 17.41
CA GLN A 122 -9.03 -7.43 17.44
C GLN A 122 -9.74 -8.12 16.28
N ALA A 123 -9.10 -9.14 15.74
CA ALA A 123 -9.74 -10.02 14.78
C ALA A 123 -10.68 -10.96 15.52
N ASP A 124 -11.95 -10.94 15.16
CA ASP A 124 -12.98 -11.76 15.75
C ASP A 124 -14.18 -11.87 14.80
N GLY A 125 -15.09 -12.82 15.03
CA GLY A 125 -16.24 -13.05 14.16
C GLY A 125 -15.95 -14.04 13.04
N GLY A 126 -16.85 -14.07 12.03
CA GLY A 126 -16.77 -15.03 10.92
C GLY A 126 -17.30 -16.41 11.25
N GLY A 127 -17.98 -16.56 12.37
CA GLY A 127 -18.78 -17.76 12.66
C GLY A 127 -20.04 -17.75 11.81
N TRP A 128 -20.18 -18.71 10.89
CA TRP A 128 -21.47 -18.98 10.28
C TRP A 128 -22.48 -19.25 11.41
N PRO A 129 -23.67 -18.61 11.39
CA PRO A 129 -24.71 -19.01 12.32
C PRO A 129 -24.94 -20.50 12.14
N ALA A 130 -24.85 -21.25 13.24
CA ALA A 130 -25.21 -22.66 13.21
C ALA A 130 -26.62 -22.75 12.61
N VAL A 131 -26.74 -23.38 11.44
CA VAL A 131 -28.05 -23.62 10.81
C VAL A 131 -28.76 -24.58 11.76
N ALA A 132 -29.80 -24.06 12.44
CA ALA A 132 -30.68 -24.86 13.29
C ALA A 132 -31.62 -25.71 12.42
#